data_18db4a417e1da10b67d206d6732dcd57
#
_entry.id   18db4a417e1da10b67d206d6732dcd57
#
_cell.length_a   1.000
_cell.length_b   1.000
_cell.length_c   1.000
_cell.angle_alpha   90.00
_cell.angle_beta   90.00
_cell.angle_gamma   90.00
#
_symmetry.space_group_name_H-M   'P 1'
#
loop_
_entity.id
_entity.type
_entity.pdbx_description
1 polymer ?
#
loop_
_entity_poly.entity_id
_entity_poly.type
_entity_poly.pdbx_seq_one_letter_code
_entity_poly.pdbx_strand_id
1 'polypeptide(L)'
;MKNNKKYNLPNITDENEQEYWVKYKKTLSPQIRGAMVIKYAPFVKYAASKIHTKIVGVDFDDLVSCGYLGLLDAIDKYNPNIEIKFTTYALMRITGSIHDELRKMDNLPRPIRQEMGIIEKAKEILEIKLERNAQPQEIANIVGITVEKYNEIMR
;
A
#
# COMPACT_ATOMS: atom_id res chain seq x y z
N MET A 1 9.04 3.65 -19.69
CA MET A 1 8.59 4.73 -20.59
C MET A 1 7.98 4.24 -21.91
N LYS A 2 8.40 3.12 -22.45
CA LYS A 2 7.87 2.61 -23.74
C LYS A 2 6.42 2.13 -23.71
N ASN A 3 5.88 1.78 -22.54
CA ASN A 3 4.53 1.22 -22.45
C ASN A 3 3.41 2.25 -22.38
N ASN A 4 3.70 3.49 -21.99
CA ASN A 4 2.66 4.51 -21.86
C ASN A 4 2.09 4.96 -23.20
N LYS A 5 2.88 4.90 -24.26
CA LYS A 5 2.44 5.32 -25.60
C LYS A 5 1.50 4.32 -26.26
N LYS A 6 1.65 3.02 -25.94
CA LYS A 6 0.84 1.97 -26.57
C LYS A 6 -0.62 2.01 -26.14
N TYR A 7 -0.91 2.50 -24.95
CA TYR A 7 -2.26 2.53 -24.39
C TYR A 7 -2.81 3.93 -24.19
N ASN A 8 -2.11 4.93 -24.75
CA ASN A 8 -2.48 6.35 -24.62
C ASN A 8 -2.66 6.79 -23.16
N LEU A 9 -1.75 6.34 -22.29
CA LEU A 9 -1.79 6.68 -20.88
C LEU A 9 -1.05 7.99 -20.62
N PRO A 10 -1.54 8.83 -19.68
CA PRO A 10 -0.82 10.05 -19.31
C PRO A 10 0.52 9.74 -18.67
N ASN A 11 1.47 10.64 -18.82
CA ASN A 11 2.77 10.54 -18.18
C ASN A 11 2.70 11.27 -16.83
N ILE A 12 2.62 10.52 -15.74
CA ILE A 12 2.50 11.09 -14.40
C ILE A 12 3.88 11.18 -13.77
N THR A 13 4.26 12.40 -13.40
CA THR A 13 5.54 12.72 -12.75
C THR A 13 5.27 13.24 -11.34
N ASP A 14 6.32 13.38 -10.54
CA ASP A 14 6.17 13.91 -9.20
C ASP A 14 5.63 15.35 -9.19
N GLU A 15 5.93 16.13 -10.24
CA GLU A 15 5.46 17.51 -10.37
C GLU A 15 3.98 17.61 -10.72
N ASN A 16 3.45 16.69 -11.54
CA ASN A 16 2.06 16.77 -12.01
C ASN A 16 1.11 15.79 -11.31
N GLU A 17 1.63 14.97 -10.41
CA GLU A 17 0.84 13.89 -9.78
C GLU A 17 -0.37 14.42 -9.02
N GLN A 18 -0.22 15.52 -8.30
CA GLN A 18 -1.32 16.09 -7.53
C GLN A 18 -2.50 16.48 -8.41
N GLU A 19 -2.23 17.07 -9.57
CA GLU A 19 -3.27 17.41 -10.53
C GLU A 19 -4.01 16.18 -11.04
N TYR A 20 -3.26 15.09 -11.29
CA TYR A 20 -3.87 13.82 -11.72
C TYR A 20 -4.69 13.17 -10.61
N TRP A 21 -4.28 13.28 -9.33
CA TRP A 21 -5.09 12.80 -8.24
C TRP A 21 -6.44 13.52 -8.17
N VAL A 22 -6.43 14.84 -8.26
CA VAL A 22 -7.64 15.65 -8.26
C VAL A 22 -8.55 15.25 -9.43
N LYS A 23 -7.98 15.13 -10.62
CA LYS A 23 -8.70 14.74 -11.82
C LYS A 23 -9.28 13.32 -11.72
N TYR A 24 -8.49 12.37 -11.20
CA TYR A 24 -8.94 11.00 -11.01
C TYR A 24 -10.11 10.90 -10.05
N LYS A 25 -10.08 11.63 -8.94
CA LYS A 25 -11.17 11.60 -7.97
C LYS A 25 -12.48 12.15 -8.53
N LYS A 26 -12.41 13.05 -9.51
CA LYS A 26 -13.59 13.60 -10.17
C LYS A 26 -14.13 12.71 -11.30
N THR A 27 -13.22 12.09 -12.07
CA THR A 27 -13.57 11.42 -13.32
C THR A 27 -13.54 9.89 -13.22
N LEU A 28 -12.80 9.34 -12.27
CA LEU A 28 -12.50 7.91 -12.15
C LEU A 28 -11.93 7.34 -13.46
N SER A 29 -11.13 8.13 -14.18
CA SER A 29 -10.56 7.79 -15.49
C SER A 29 -9.72 6.51 -15.42
N PRO A 30 -10.06 5.47 -16.22
CA PRO A 30 -9.23 4.26 -16.29
C PRO A 30 -7.82 4.53 -16.77
N GLN A 31 -7.62 5.54 -17.62
CA GLN A 31 -6.29 5.90 -18.14
C GLN A 31 -5.41 6.45 -17.02
N ILE A 32 -5.96 7.32 -16.17
CA ILE A 32 -5.20 7.85 -15.02
C ILE A 32 -4.91 6.73 -14.04
N ARG A 33 -5.89 5.88 -13.76
CA ARG A 33 -5.72 4.71 -12.87
C ARG A 33 -4.60 3.80 -13.37
N GLY A 34 -4.61 3.48 -14.65
CA GLY A 34 -3.57 2.66 -15.28
C GLY A 34 -2.19 3.30 -15.21
N ALA A 35 -2.10 4.61 -15.44
CA ALA A 35 -0.85 5.35 -15.34
C ALA A 35 -0.30 5.34 -13.90
N MET A 36 -1.16 5.46 -12.89
CA MET A 36 -0.77 5.34 -11.47
C MET A 36 -0.25 3.93 -11.15
N VAL A 37 -0.91 2.90 -11.65
CA VAL A 37 -0.45 1.51 -11.47
C VAL A 37 0.95 1.33 -12.04
N ILE A 38 1.20 1.82 -13.25
CA ILE A 38 2.51 1.71 -13.88
C ILE A 38 3.58 2.47 -13.09
N LYS A 39 3.26 3.68 -12.64
CA LYS A 39 4.20 4.48 -11.86
C LYS A 39 4.62 3.79 -10.56
N TYR A 40 3.67 3.16 -9.88
CA TYR A 40 3.90 2.58 -8.56
C TYR A 40 4.10 1.06 -8.56
N ALA A 41 4.11 0.41 -9.73
CA ALA A 41 4.39 -1.02 -9.86
C ALA A 41 5.70 -1.45 -9.18
N PRO A 42 6.81 -0.69 -9.26
CA PRO A 42 8.05 -1.06 -8.57
C PRO A 42 7.89 -1.22 -7.06
N PHE A 43 6.99 -0.47 -6.44
CA PHE A 43 6.72 -0.60 -4.99
C PHE A 43 6.08 -1.93 -4.64
N VAL A 44 5.26 -2.48 -5.54
CA VAL A 44 4.65 -3.80 -5.36
C VAL A 44 5.73 -4.88 -5.33
N LYS A 45 6.63 -4.85 -6.30
CA LYS A 45 7.74 -5.80 -6.38
C LYS A 45 8.67 -5.69 -5.18
N TYR A 46 8.94 -4.47 -4.74
CA TYR A 46 9.76 -4.21 -3.57
C TYR A 46 9.14 -4.82 -2.31
N ALA A 47 7.87 -4.56 -2.06
CA ALA A 47 7.16 -5.09 -0.90
C ALA A 47 7.10 -6.62 -0.94
N ALA A 48 6.74 -7.19 -2.10
CA ALA A 48 6.69 -8.64 -2.28
C ALA A 48 8.05 -9.28 -2.06
N SER A 49 9.12 -8.68 -2.56
CA SER A 49 10.49 -9.17 -2.39
C SER A 49 10.89 -9.22 -0.91
N LYS A 50 10.60 -8.17 -0.16
CA LYS A 50 10.90 -8.11 1.28
C LYS A 50 10.18 -9.21 2.06
N ILE A 51 8.93 -9.44 1.74
CA ILE A 51 8.13 -10.47 2.42
C ILE A 51 8.61 -11.86 2.00
N HIS A 52 8.90 -12.06 0.71
CA HIS A 52 9.33 -13.34 0.16
C HIS A 52 10.62 -13.84 0.81
N THR A 53 11.56 -12.95 1.14
CA THR A 53 12.81 -13.33 1.79
C THR A 53 12.62 -13.93 3.19
N LYS A 54 11.47 -13.68 3.81
CA LYS A 54 11.17 -14.12 5.19
C LYS A 54 10.23 -15.33 5.23
N ILE A 55 9.78 -15.81 4.08
CA ILE A 55 8.73 -16.82 3.98
C ILE A 55 9.19 -17.93 3.04
N VAL A 56 8.97 -19.18 3.44
CA VAL A 56 9.32 -20.36 2.65
C VAL A 56 8.05 -20.98 2.08
N GLY A 57 8.12 -21.43 0.82
CA GLY A 57 7.04 -22.20 0.20
C GLY A 57 5.94 -21.40 -0.46
N VAL A 58 6.12 -20.08 -0.64
CA VAL A 58 5.16 -19.23 -1.35
C VAL A 58 5.84 -18.66 -2.60
N ASP A 59 5.14 -18.73 -3.73
CA ASP A 59 5.62 -18.21 -5.00
C ASP A 59 5.68 -16.68 -4.98
N PHE A 60 6.80 -16.12 -5.42
CA PHE A 60 6.98 -14.68 -5.52
C PHE A 60 5.91 -14.00 -6.38
N ASP A 61 5.56 -14.62 -7.53
CA ASP A 61 4.56 -14.07 -8.43
C ASP A 61 3.17 -13.99 -7.78
N ASP A 62 2.85 -14.92 -6.89
CA ASP A 62 1.60 -14.88 -6.12
C ASP A 62 1.59 -13.70 -5.16
N LEU A 63 2.72 -13.43 -4.51
CA LEU A 63 2.84 -12.26 -3.62
C LEU A 63 2.71 -10.96 -4.41
N VAL A 64 3.31 -10.88 -5.60
CA VAL A 64 3.20 -9.72 -6.47
C VAL A 64 1.74 -9.49 -6.87
N SER A 65 1.03 -10.53 -7.25
CA SER A 65 -0.40 -10.43 -7.62
C SER A 65 -1.24 -9.88 -6.46
N CYS A 66 -1.01 -10.39 -5.25
CA CYS A 66 -1.69 -9.89 -4.05
C CYS A 66 -1.34 -8.43 -3.78
N GLY A 67 -0.07 -8.06 -3.99
CA GLY A 67 0.39 -6.69 -3.82
C GLY A 67 -0.30 -5.72 -4.79
N TYR A 68 -0.51 -6.14 -6.03
CA TYR A 68 -1.24 -5.32 -7.01
C TYR A 68 -2.68 -5.04 -6.58
N LEU A 69 -3.35 -6.01 -5.97
CA LEU A 69 -4.69 -5.79 -5.42
C LEU A 69 -4.66 -4.69 -4.36
N GLY A 70 -3.65 -4.70 -3.50
CA GLY A 70 -3.44 -3.66 -2.51
C GLY A 70 -3.15 -2.29 -3.13
N LEU A 71 -2.36 -2.25 -4.21
CA LEU A 71 -2.07 -1.02 -4.93
C LEU A 71 -3.34 -0.44 -5.57
N LEU A 72 -4.13 -1.26 -6.24
CA LEU A 72 -5.39 -0.83 -6.85
C LEU A 72 -6.35 -0.25 -5.79
N ASP A 73 -6.46 -0.93 -4.66
CA ASP A 73 -7.27 -0.45 -3.54
C ASP A 73 -6.75 0.89 -3.01
N ALA A 74 -5.43 1.03 -2.89
CA ALA A 74 -4.82 2.28 -2.45
C ALA A 74 -5.12 3.43 -3.41
N ILE A 75 -5.02 3.20 -4.72
CA ILE A 75 -5.32 4.22 -5.73
C ILE A 75 -6.78 4.68 -5.61
N ASP A 76 -7.69 3.75 -5.43
CA ASP A 76 -9.13 4.05 -5.37
C ASP A 76 -9.52 4.76 -4.06
N LYS A 77 -8.85 4.47 -2.97
CA LYS A 77 -9.19 5.00 -1.64
C LYS A 77 -8.35 6.18 -1.18
N TYR A 78 -7.24 6.47 -1.88
CA TYR A 78 -6.36 7.55 -1.47
C TYR A 78 -7.09 8.90 -1.47
N ASN A 79 -6.90 9.66 -0.40
CA ASN A 79 -7.41 11.02 -0.29
C ASN A 79 -6.26 12.00 -0.43
N PRO A 80 -6.16 12.72 -1.58
CA PRO A 80 -5.05 13.65 -1.81
C PRO A 80 -5.08 14.89 -0.91
N ASN A 81 -6.18 15.10 -0.20
CA ASN A 81 -6.31 16.24 0.73
C ASN A 81 -5.69 15.96 2.11
N ILE A 82 -5.35 14.70 2.40
CA ILE A 82 -4.65 14.34 3.63
C ILE A 82 -3.14 14.50 3.39
N GLU A 83 -2.41 14.97 4.41
CA GLU A 83 -0.98 15.25 4.32
C GLU A 83 -0.10 13.98 4.40
N ILE A 84 -0.56 12.88 3.82
CA ILE A 84 0.21 11.64 3.73
C ILE A 84 0.55 11.42 2.26
N LYS A 85 1.82 11.16 1.96
CA LYS A 85 2.24 10.85 0.60
C LYS A 85 1.62 9.54 0.15
N PHE A 86 1.22 9.49 -1.12
CA PHE A 86 0.66 8.28 -1.69
C PHE A 86 1.60 7.08 -1.54
N THR A 87 2.91 7.26 -1.72
CA THR A 87 3.89 6.17 -1.55
C THR A 87 3.79 5.51 -0.18
N THR A 88 3.66 6.31 0.88
CA THR A 88 3.52 5.81 2.24
C THR A 88 2.23 5.02 2.40
N TYR A 89 1.12 5.60 1.96
CA TYR A 89 -0.20 4.96 2.01
C TYR A 89 -0.22 3.66 1.19
N ALA A 90 0.31 3.71 -0.03
CA ALA A 90 0.33 2.56 -0.93
C ALA A 90 1.15 1.40 -0.36
N LEU A 91 2.34 1.67 0.19
CA LEU A 91 3.18 0.61 0.77
C LEU A 91 2.47 -0.10 1.92
N MET A 92 1.75 0.64 2.76
CA MET A 92 0.98 0.03 3.85
C MET A 92 -0.16 -0.84 3.32
N ARG A 93 -0.87 -0.38 2.29
CA ARG A 93 -1.96 -1.14 1.68
C ARG A 93 -1.47 -2.35 0.92
N ILE A 94 -0.37 -2.21 0.18
CA ILE A 94 0.25 -3.32 -0.56
C ILE A 94 0.70 -4.41 0.41
N THR A 95 1.45 -4.03 1.42
CA THR A 95 1.96 -4.96 2.45
C THR A 95 0.80 -5.63 3.19
N GLY A 96 -0.22 -4.87 3.56
CA GLY A 96 -1.41 -5.39 4.22
C GLY A 96 -2.14 -6.41 3.37
N SER A 97 -2.30 -6.15 2.07
CA SER A 97 -2.96 -7.06 1.14
C SER A 97 -2.20 -8.38 1.00
N ILE A 98 -0.88 -8.32 0.90
CA ILE A 98 -0.04 -9.52 0.83
C ILE A 98 -0.18 -10.34 2.12
N HIS A 99 -0.10 -9.71 3.26
CA HIS A 99 -0.23 -10.39 4.55
C HIS A 99 -1.61 -10.98 4.76
N ASP A 100 -2.67 -10.29 4.32
CA ASP A 100 -4.04 -10.81 4.42
C ASP A 100 -4.20 -12.08 3.59
N GLU A 101 -3.63 -12.11 2.40
CA GLU A 101 -3.68 -13.30 1.56
C GLU A 101 -2.90 -14.47 2.16
N LEU A 102 -1.74 -14.19 2.73
CA LEU A 102 -0.95 -15.21 3.42
C LEU A 102 -1.71 -15.82 4.60
N ARG A 103 -2.48 -15.02 5.32
CA ARG A 103 -3.35 -15.53 6.41
C ARG A 103 -4.44 -16.46 5.89
N LYS A 104 -5.07 -16.10 4.78
CA LYS A 104 -6.14 -16.92 4.18
C LYS A 104 -5.61 -18.28 3.72
N MET A 105 -4.37 -18.31 3.24
CA MET A 105 -3.73 -19.55 2.77
C MET A 105 -3.36 -20.50 3.91
N ASP A 106 -3.46 -20.06 5.14
CA ASP A 106 -3.21 -20.84 6.37
C ASP A 106 -1.83 -21.50 6.41
N ASN A 107 -0.92 -21.03 5.57
CA ASN A 107 0.38 -21.67 5.34
C ASN A 107 1.49 -21.19 6.28
N LEU A 108 1.25 -20.11 7.06
CA LEU A 108 2.30 -19.57 7.90
C LEU A 108 1.73 -18.93 9.16
N PRO A 109 2.16 -19.41 10.35
CA PRO A 109 1.94 -18.64 11.55
C PRO A 109 2.72 -17.34 11.43
N ARG A 110 2.04 -16.20 11.48
CA ARG A 110 2.73 -14.92 11.50
C ARG A 110 3.51 -14.76 12.78
N PRO A 111 4.79 -14.51 12.71
CA PRO A 111 5.49 -14.05 13.90
C PRO A 111 4.88 -12.71 14.33
N ILE A 112 4.43 -12.64 15.57
CA ILE A 112 3.90 -11.41 16.17
C ILE A 112 4.87 -10.23 15.95
N ARG A 113 6.15 -10.50 15.94
CA ARG A 113 7.21 -9.50 15.70
C ARG A 113 7.09 -8.81 14.35
N GLN A 114 6.69 -9.52 13.30
CA GLN A 114 6.51 -8.92 11.97
C GLN A 114 5.33 -7.96 11.95
N GLU A 115 4.23 -8.36 12.58
CA GLU A 115 3.04 -7.51 12.69
C GLU A 115 3.35 -6.24 13.49
N MET A 116 4.05 -6.39 14.61
CA MET A 116 4.49 -5.25 15.42
C MET A 116 5.42 -4.33 14.66
N GLY A 117 6.35 -4.88 13.88
CA GLY A 117 7.27 -4.10 13.06
C GLY A 117 6.56 -3.26 12.01
N ILE A 118 5.55 -3.82 11.36
CA ILE A 118 4.74 -3.09 10.38
C ILE A 118 3.99 -1.94 11.06
N ILE A 119 3.39 -2.21 12.21
CA ILE A 119 2.63 -1.22 12.97
C ILE A 119 3.53 -0.10 13.48
N GLU A 120 4.69 -0.42 14.03
CA GLU A 120 5.64 0.58 14.51
C GLU A 120 6.16 1.47 13.40
N LYS A 121 6.46 0.88 12.26
CA LYS A 121 6.92 1.64 11.08
C LYS A 121 5.81 2.56 10.55
N ALA A 122 4.59 2.08 10.50
CA ALA A 122 3.44 2.89 10.12
C ALA A 122 3.22 4.05 11.09
N LYS A 123 3.31 3.76 12.39
CA LYS A 123 3.21 4.76 13.45
C LYS A 123 4.27 5.84 13.32
N GLU A 124 5.53 5.44 13.15
CA GLU A 124 6.65 6.37 13.00
C GLU A 124 6.44 7.30 11.81
N ILE A 125 6.14 6.74 10.65
CA ILE A 125 5.90 7.52 9.44
C ILE A 125 4.73 8.49 9.63
N LEU A 126 3.65 8.00 10.21
CA LEU A 126 2.44 8.81 10.41
C LEU A 126 2.67 9.94 11.42
N GLU A 127 3.39 9.67 12.51
CA GLU A 127 3.70 10.69 13.52
C GLU A 127 4.61 11.77 12.98
N ILE A 128 5.58 11.41 12.13
CA ILE A 128 6.42 12.39 11.44
C ILE A 128 5.56 13.31 10.57
N LYS A 129 4.58 12.74 9.84
CA LYS A 129 3.71 13.50 8.95
C LYS A 129 2.72 14.40 9.70
N LEU A 130 2.16 13.89 10.79
CA LEU A 130 1.15 14.61 11.56
C LEU A 130 1.75 15.59 12.57
N GLU A 131 3.05 15.45 12.86
CA GLU A 131 3.75 16.24 13.90
C GLU A 131 3.08 16.08 15.27
N ARG A 132 2.47 14.94 15.53
CA ARG A 132 1.84 14.56 16.79
C ARG A 132 1.78 13.05 16.92
N ASN A 133 1.41 12.56 18.10
CA ASN A 133 1.21 11.14 18.29
C ASN A 133 0.01 10.65 17.47
N ALA A 134 0.18 9.51 16.80
CA ALA A 134 -0.88 8.87 16.04
C ALA A 134 -1.81 8.09 16.97
N GLN A 135 -3.11 8.16 16.70
CA GLN A 135 -4.10 7.39 17.43
C GLN A 135 -4.19 5.96 16.89
N PRO A 136 -4.56 4.98 17.72
CA PRO A 136 -4.72 3.59 17.27
C PRO A 136 -5.58 3.45 16.01
N GLN A 137 -6.67 4.23 15.91
CA GLN A 137 -7.55 4.19 14.75
C GLN A 137 -6.84 4.66 13.48
N GLU A 138 -6.01 5.69 13.58
CA GLU A 138 -5.25 6.21 12.45
C GLU A 138 -4.23 5.18 11.94
N ILE A 139 -3.54 4.53 12.85
CA ILE A 139 -2.55 3.50 12.52
C ILE A 139 -3.25 2.29 11.91
N ALA A 140 -4.34 1.82 12.54
CA ALA A 140 -5.10 0.68 12.05
C ALA A 140 -5.65 0.93 10.64
N ASN A 141 -6.15 2.13 10.37
CA ASN A 141 -6.67 2.50 9.05
C ASN A 141 -5.58 2.43 7.97
N ILE A 142 -4.37 2.91 8.28
CA ILE A 142 -3.27 2.90 7.32
C ILE A 142 -2.78 1.48 7.07
N VAL A 143 -2.63 0.69 8.12
CA VAL A 143 -2.18 -0.70 8.01
C VAL A 143 -3.25 -1.59 7.37
N GLY A 144 -4.52 -1.19 7.45
CA GLY A 144 -5.63 -1.96 6.88
C GLY A 144 -6.17 -3.04 7.78
N ILE A 145 -6.08 -2.83 9.10
CA ILE A 145 -6.63 -3.74 10.11
C ILE A 145 -7.69 -3.03 10.95
N THR A 146 -8.42 -3.79 11.75
CA THR A 146 -9.37 -3.20 12.70
C THR A 146 -8.64 -2.67 13.93
N VAL A 147 -9.26 -1.73 14.65
CA VAL A 147 -8.71 -1.23 15.91
C VAL A 147 -8.60 -2.37 16.94
N GLU A 148 -9.55 -3.26 16.93
CA GLU A 148 -9.55 -4.44 17.82
C GLU A 148 -8.32 -5.32 17.56
N LYS A 149 -8.01 -5.56 16.28
CA LYS A 149 -6.82 -6.32 15.88
C LYS A 149 -5.55 -5.58 16.26
N TYR A 150 -5.50 -4.28 16.05
CA TYR A 150 -4.38 -3.45 16.48
C TYR A 150 -4.13 -3.60 18.00
N ASN A 151 -5.18 -3.47 18.79
CA ASN A 151 -5.07 -3.58 20.25
C ASN A 151 -4.63 -4.98 20.68
N GLU A 152 -5.09 -6.02 19.98
CA GLU A 152 -4.67 -7.40 20.23
C GLU A 152 -3.17 -7.58 20.00
N ILE A 153 -2.65 -7.05 18.90
CA ILE A 153 -1.22 -7.15 18.54
C ILE A 153 -0.35 -6.37 19.52
N MET A 154 -0.80 -5.19 19.95
CA MET A 154 -0.02 -4.28 20.80
C MET A 154 -0.12 -4.61 22.31
N ARG A 155 -0.87 -5.64 22.71
CA ARG A 155 -0.86 -6.14 24.08
C ARG A 155 0.40 -6.96 24.33
#